data_d03abb7bf3ef9e06581cc593247d5374
#
_entry.id   d03abb7bf3ef9e06581cc593247d5374
#
_cell.length_a   1.000
_cell.length_b   1.000
_cell.length_c   1.000
_cell.angle_alpha   90.00
_cell.angle_beta   90.00
_cell.angle_gamma   90.00
#
_symmetry.space_group_name_H-M   'P 1'
#
loop_
_entity.id
_entity.type
_entity.pdbx_description
1 polymer ?
#
loop_
_entity_poly.entity_id
_entity_poly.type
_entity_poly.pdbx_seq_one_letter_code
_entity_poly.pdbx_strand_id
1 'polypeptide(L)'
;FGERYPDPVRVVSIGATVDALLENPTNKEWYECSVEFCGGTHVPSCESVKHFVVQHEQALASGIRRIIALTGVAATASHEAGTSLLKQIEEAREYSDDTLVSRYEELLRQVDELSISQTTRHMVNQRLASLHIRVKGIQKEAASSRKDHVLEQARVISELKDSIIVATINGADKDSMMV
;
A
#
# COMPACT_ATOMS: atom_id res chain seq x y z
N PHE A 1 17.03 -28.33 8.55
CA PHE A 1 18.14 -29.16 8.04
C PHE A 1 19.17 -29.31 9.16
N GLY A 2 19.47 -30.54 9.59
CA GLY A 2 20.43 -30.82 10.66
C GLY A 2 19.88 -30.74 12.09
N GLU A 3 18.57 -30.54 12.26
CA GLU A 3 17.91 -30.63 13.57
C GLU A 3 17.75 -32.10 14.01
N ARG A 4 17.78 -32.32 15.33
CA ARG A 4 17.40 -33.60 15.90
C ARG A 4 15.89 -33.62 16.13
N TYR A 5 15.23 -34.54 15.47
CA TYR A 5 13.81 -34.76 15.68
C TYR A 5 13.54 -35.72 16.82
N PRO A 6 12.46 -35.57 17.58
CA PRO A 6 12.02 -36.52 18.57
C PRO A 6 11.59 -37.86 17.91
N ASP A 7 11.57 -38.92 18.67
CA ASP A 7 10.99 -40.19 18.26
C ASP A 7 9.82 -40.50 19.22
N PRO A 8 8.58 -40.57 18.77
CA PRO A 8 8.13 -40.41 17.37
C PRO A 8 8.14 -38.95 16.89
N VAL A 9 8.34 -38.77 15.59
CA VAL A 9 8.27 -37.48 14.93
C VAL A 9 6.92 -37.28 14.18
N ARG A 10 6.39 -36.06 14.20
CA ARG A 10 5.21 -35.74 13.39
C ARG A 10 5.61 -35.55 11.92
N VAL A 11 4.86 -36.22 11.02
CA VAL A 11 4.92 -35.99 9.58
C VAL A 11 3.75 -35.07 9.19
N VAL A 12 4.07 -33.96 8.53
CA VAL A 12 3.10 -33.03 7.94
C VAL A 12 3.15 -33.20 6.43
N SER A 13 2.04 -33.57 5.84
CA SER A 13 1.94 -33.79 4.41
C SER A 13 0.85 -32.92 3.80
N ILE A 14 1.15 -32.27 2.67
CA ILE A 14 0.22 -31.46 1.87
C ILE A 14 0.20 -32.06 0.46
N GLY A 15 -0.96 -32.45 0.00
CA GLY A 15 -1.17 -33.05 -1.32
C GLY A 15 -1.38 -34.57 -1.31
N ALA A 16 -0.88 -35.27 -0.29
CA ALA A 16 -1.09 -36.70 -0.09
C ALA A 16 -1.35 -37.04 1.38
N THR A 17 -2.04 -38.16 1.64
CA THR A 17 -2.17 -38.68 3.01
C THR A 17 -0.89 -39.40 3.43
N VAL A 18 -0.60 -39.39 4.73
CA VAL A 18 0.59 -40.09 5.27
C VAL A 18 0.49 -41.59 4.99
N ASP A 19 -0.71 -42.17 5.06
CA ASP A 19 -0.94 -43.59 4.76
C ASP A 19 -0.56 -43.95 3.31
N ALA A 20 -0.98 -43.14 2.34
CA ALA A 20 -0.60 -43.32 0.94
C ALA A 20 0.92 -43.20 0.70
N LEU A 21 1.59 -42.29 1.42
CA LEU A 21 3.04 -42.16 1.38
C LEU A 21 3.74 -43.41 1.92
N LEU A 22 3.21 -44.02 3.00
CA LEU A 22 3.77 -45.21 3.62
C LEU A 22 3.51 -46.48 2.79
N GLU A 23 2.37 -46.58 2.09
CA GLU A 23 2.02 -47.68 1.20
C GLU A 23 3.00 -47.79 0.00
N ASN A 24 3.38 -46.64 -0.57
CA ASN A 24 4.28 -46.61 -1.72
C ASN A 24 5.31 -45.48 -1.63
N PRO A 25 6.31 -45.56 -0.74
CA PRO A 25 7.24 -44.45 -0.45
C PRO A 25 8.14 -44.07 -1.64
N THR A 26 8.24 -44.92 -2.67
CA THR A 26 9.09 -44.68 -3.85
C THR A 26 8.32 -44.06 -5.03
N ASN A 27 7.02 -43.80 -4.88
CA ASN A 27 6.24 -43.19 -5.93
C ASN A 27 6.73 -41.77 -6.23
N LYS A 28 7.04 -41.52 -7.51
CA LYS A 28 7.59 -40.23 -7.98
C LYS A 28 6.57 -39.08 -7.89
N GLU A 29 5.28 -39.38 -7.83
CA GLU A 29 4.21 -38.37 -7.67
C GLU A 29 4.35 -37.60 -6.35
N TRP A 30 4.99 -38.22 -5.34
CA TRP A 30 5.21 -37.55 -4.05
C TRP A 30 6.19 -36.37 -4.12
N TYR A 31 6.97 -36.21 -5.19
CA TYR A 31 7.78 -35.02 -5.41
C TYR A 31 6.96 -33.74 -5.68
N GLU A 32 5.69 -33.91 -6.06
CA GLU A 32 4.73 -32.81 -6.21
C GLU A 32 4.04 -32.44 -4.88
N CYS A 33 4.25 -33.22 -3.84
CA CYS A 33 3.69 -33.01 -2.50
C CYS A 33 4.71 -32.40 -1.57
N SER A 34 4.25 -31.59 -0.60
CA SER A 34 5.10 -31.14 0.50
C SER A 34 5.04 -32.16 1.64
N VAL A 35 6.15 -32.75 2.02
CA VAL A 35 6.22 -33.73 3.10
C VAL A 35 7.39 -33.34 4.01
N GLU A 36 7.06 -32.91 5.25
CA GLU A 36 8.03 -32.36 6.17
C GLU A 36 7.89 -32.94 7.58
N PHE A 37 9.00 -33.09 8.29
CA PHE A 37 8.98 -33.35 9.72
C PHE A 37 8.81 -32.02 10.45
N CYS A 38 7.76 -31.89 11.26
CA CYS A 38 7.53 -30.69 12.03
C CYS A 38 6.82 -30.95 13.36
N GLY A 39 7.46 -30.53 14.45
CA GLY A 39 6.90 -30.60 15.80
C GLY A 39 5.97 -29.45 16.17
N GLY A 40 5.78 -28.45 15.28
CA GLY A 40 4.93 -27.29 15.51
C GLY A 40 3.43 -27.61 15.48
N THR A 41 2.61 -26.62 15.78
CA THR A 41 1.16 -26.67 15.64
C THR A 41 0.75 -26.44 14.19
N HIS A 42 -0.18 -27.24 13.70
CA HIS A 42 -0.68 -27.16 12.33
C HIS A 42 -2.21 -27.11 12.30
N VAL A 43 -2.76 -26.43 11.29
CA VAL A 43 -4.19 -26.50 10.98
C VAL A 43 -4.52 -27.88 10.39
N PRO A 44 -5.74 -28.38 10.59
CA PRO A 44 -6.15 -29.71 10.07
C PRO A 44 -6.29 -29.75 8.56
N SER A 45 -6.52 -28.62 7.91
CA SER A 45 -6.70 -28.50 6.46
C SER A 45 -6.24 -27.15 5.95
N CYS A 46 -5.71 -27.10 4.73
CA CYS A 46 -5.37 -25.85 4.04
C CYS A 46 -6.58 -24.93 3.84
N GLU A 47 -7.79 -25.47 3.80
CA GLU A 47 -9.03 -24.66 3.76
C GLU A 47 -9.17 -23.75 4.97
N SER A 48 -8.65 -24.14 6.12
CA SER A 48 -8.66 -23.31 7.34
C SER A 48 -7.76 -22.07 7.22
N VAL A 49 -6.78 -22.08 6.32
CA VAL A 49 -5.89 -20.95 6.05
C VAL A 49 -6.62 -19.83 5.31
N LYS A 50 -7.63 -20.17 4.49
CA LYS A 50 -8.38 -19.23 3.63
C LYS A 50 -7.45 -18.45 2.70
N HIS A 51 -7.18 -17.20 3.02
CA HIS A 51 -6.20 -16.36 2.34
C HIS A 51 -4.84 -16.45 3.02
N PHE A 52 -3.79 -16.32 2.22
CA PHE A 52 -2.42 -16.14 2.68
C PHE A 52 -1.91 -14.79 2.14
N VAL A 53 -1.56 -13.89 3.03
CA VAL A 53 -1.16 -12.52 2.69
C VAL A 53 0.21 -12.23 3.26
N VAL A 54 1.21 -12.01 2.41
CA VAL A 54 2.51 -11.49 2.82
C VAL A 54 2.39 -9.99 3.01
N GLN A 55 2.54 -9.54 4.27
CA GLN A 55 2.48 -8.13 4.63
C GLN A 55 3.82 -7.44 4.44
N HIS A 56 4.90 -8.12 4.83
CA HIS A 56 6.21 -7.51 4.87
C HIS A 56 7.31 -8.55 4.69
N GLU A 57 8.34 -8.18 3.93
CA GLU A 57 9.59 -8.89 3.81
C GLU A 57 10.73 -7.91 4.07
N GLN A 58 11.66 -8.28 4.94
CA GLN A 58 12.83 -7.45 5.25
C GLN A 58 14.09 -8.29 5.42
N ALA A 59 15.22 -7.77 4.98
CA ALA A 59 16.51 -8.30 5.34
C ALA A 59 16.85 -7.87 6.77
N LEU A 60 17.23 -8.83 7.63
CA LEU A 60 17.68 -8.56 9.00
C LEU A 60 19.19 -8.50 9.11
N ALA A 61 19.87 -9.40 8.39
CA ALA A 61 21.32 -9.50 8.33
C ALA A 61 21.72 -10.20 7.02
N SER A 62 23.01 -10.34 6.77
CA SER A 62 23.49 -11.09 5.62
C SER A 62 22.97 -12.54 5.68
N GLY A 63 22.23 -12.94 4.64
CA GLY A 63 21.64 -14.28 4.54
C GLY A 63 20.39 -14.53 5.40
N ILE A 64 19.91 -13.52 6.17
CA ILE A 64 18.72 -13.66 7.04
C ILE A 64 17.62 -12.74 6.56
N ARG A 65 16.47 -13.31 6.21
CA ARG A 65 15.25 -12.58 5.85
C ARG A 65 14.13 -12.93 6.82
N ARG A 66 13.30 -11.90 7.10
CA ARG A 66 12.06 -12.06 7.87
C ARG A 66 10.90 -11.82 6.94
N ILE A 67 9.94 -12.76 6.95
CA ILE A 67 8.65 -12.62 6.28
C ILE A 67 7.57 -12.56 7.35
N ILE A 68 6.68 -11.58 7.24
CA ILE A 68 5.48 -11.45 8.07
C ILE A 68 4.29 -11.71 7.17
N ALA A 69 3.50 -12.71 7.53
CA ALA A 69 2.33 -13.10 6.76
C ALA A 69 1.10 -13.29 7.68
N LEU A 70 -0.07 -13.12 7.10
CA LEU A 70 -1.37 -13.36 7.73
C LEU A 70 -2.07 -14.54 7.06
N THR A 71 -2.90 -15.23 7.86
CA THR A 71 -3.81 -16.28 7.39
C THR A 71 -5.20 -16.09 8.01
N GLY A 72 -6.17 -16.87 7.57
CA GLY A 72 -7.51 -16.90 8.14
C GLY A 72 -8.25 -15.57 8.01
N VAL A 73 -8.96 -15.19 9.08
CA VAL A 73 -9.80 -13.99 9.11
C VAL A 73 -8.99 -12.70 8.88
N ALA A 74 -7.81 -12.62 9.49
CA ALA A 74 -6.94 -11.45 9.34
C ALA A 74 -6.46 -11.28 7.88
N ALA A 75 -6.13 -12.37 7.20
CA ALA A 75 -5.75 -12.33 5.80
C ALA A 75 -6.94 -11.96 4.89
N THR A 76 -8.14 -12.46 5.18
CA THR A 76 -9.37 -12.07 4.47
C THR A 76 -9.63 -10.58 4.59
N ALA A 77 -9.58 -10.03 5.81
CA ALA A 77 -9.77 -8.61 6.04
C ALA A 77 -8.71 -7.75 5.32
N SER A 78 -7.45 -8.19 5.34
CA SER A 78 -6.35 -7.54 4.60
C SER A 78 -6.59 -7.53 3.07
N HIS A 79 -7.08 -8.64 2.53
CA HIS A 79 -7.42 -8.77 1.10
C HIS A 79 -8.58 -7.85 0.70
N GLU A 80 -9.65 -7.83 1.51
CA GLU A 80 -10.83 -6.99 1.28
C GLU A 80 -10.48 -5.50 1.37
N ALA A 81 -9.70 -5.12 2.37
CA ALA A 81 -9.21 -3.74 2.52
C ALA A 81 -8.40 -3.29 1.30
N GLY A 82 -7.49 -4.14 0.82
CA GLY A 82 -6.70 -3.86 -0.37
C GLY A 82 -7.53 -3.72 -1.64
N THR A 83 -8.51 -4.60 -1.83
CA THR A 83 -9.44 -4.55 -2.96
C THR A 83 -10.29 -3.29 -2.94
N SER A 84 -10.82 -2.93 -1.77
CA SER A 84 -11.58 -1.69 -1.57
C SER A 84 -10.74 -0.45 -1.88
N LEU A 85 -9.50 -0.40 -1.40
CA LEU A 85 -8.60 0.73 -1.65
C LEU A 85 -8.27 0.89 -3.14
N LEU A 86 -7.99 -0.21 -3.84
CA LEU A 86 -7.74 -0.17 -5.29
C LEU A 86 -8.95 0.35 -6.07
N LYS A 87 -10.16 -0.03 -5.67
CA LYS A 87 -11.41 0.48 -6.24
C LYS A 87 -11.59 1.97 -6.00
N GLN A 88 -11.35 2.44 -4.78
CA GLN A 88 -11.43 3.86 -4.42
C GLN A 88 -10.44 4.72 -5.23
N ILE A 89 -9.23 4.20 -5.49
CA ILE A 89 -8.23 4.89 -6.31
C ILE A 89 -8.70 4.99 -7.77
N GLU A 90 -9.35 3.94 -8.29
CA GLU A 90 -9.89 3.97 -9.66
C GLU A 90 -11.04 4.96 -9.78
N GLU A 91 -11.96 4.98 -8.81
CA GLU A 91 -13.06 5.94 -8.76
C GLU A 91 -12.55 7.38 -8.65
N ALA A 92 -11.44 7.62 -7.95
CA ALA A 92 -10.85 8.95 -7.80
C ALA A 92 -10.36 9.56 -9.12
N ARG A 93 -10.15 8.77 -10.16
CA ARG A 93 -9.79 9.25 -11.51
C ARG A 93 -10.89 10.11 -12.14
N GLU A 94 -12.14 9.81 -11.80
CA GLU A 94 -13.33 10.49 -12.34
C GLU A 94 -13.70 11.76 -11.55
N TYR A 95 -13.01 12.03 -10.45
CA TYR A 95 -13.32 13.20 -9.61
C TYR A 95 -12.90 14.50 -10.30
N SER A 96 -13.68 15.56 -10.02
CA SER A 96 -13.32 16.92 -10.41
C SER A 96 -12.06 17.38 -9.67
N ASP A 97 -11.36 18.34 -10.23
CA ASP A 97 -10.09 18.82 -9.69
C ASP A 97 -10.22 19.37 -8.27
N ASP A 98 -11.33 20.02 -7.93
CA ASP A 98 -11.61 20.54 -6.59
C ASP A 98 -11.70 19.45 -5.52
N THR A 99 -12.22 18.28 -5.89
CA THR A 99 -12.39 17.15 -4.96
C THR A 99 -11.23 16.18 -4.98
N LEU A 100 -10.48 16.12 -6.08
CA LEU A 100 -9.40 15.16 -6.27
C LEU A 100 -8.25 15.38 -5.29
N VAL A 101 -7.89 16.63 -5.01
CA VAL A 101 -6.75 16.94 -4.11
C VAL A 101 -7.02 16.39 -2.70
N SER A 102 -8.17 16.73 -2.12
CA SER A 102 -8.55 16.27 -0.78
C SER A 102 -8.71 14.74 -0.72
N ARG A 103 -9.26 14.14 -1.77
CA ARG A 103 -9.44 12.70 -1.85
C ARG A 103 -8.11 11.95 -1.99
N TYR A 104 -7.17 12.51 -2.74
CA TYR A 104 -5.82 11.96 -2.87
C TYR A 104 -5.08 11.93 -1.52
N GLU A 105 -5.17 13.00 -0.74
CA GLU A 105 -4.57 13.06 0.60
C GLU A 105 -5.18 12.02 1.55
N GLU A 106 -6.49 11.80 1.46
CA GLU A 106 -7.17 10.77 2.24
C GLU A 106 -6.72 9.35 1.82
N LEU A 107 -6.60 9.09 0.52
CA LEU A 107 -6.11 7.80 0.01
C LEU A 107 -4.69 7.52 0.48
N LEU A 108 -3.80 8.52 0.50
CA LEU A 108 -2.45 8.36 1.05
C LEU A 108 -2.47 7.94 2.52
N ARG A 109 -3.29 8.56 3.35
CA ARG A 109 -3.43 8.17 4.77
C ARG A 109 -3.93 6.74 4.91
N GLN A 110 -4.92 6.33 4.12
CA GLN A 110 -5.44 4.96 4.13
C GLN A 110 -4.36 3.93 3.77
N VAL A 111 -3.45 4.24 2.84
CA VAL A 111 -2.33 3.34 2.50
C VAL A 111 -1.42 3.09 3.69
N ASP A 112 -1.17 4.11 4.51
CA ASP A 112 -0.29 4.00 5.68
C ASP A 112 -0.96 3.26 6.84
N GLU A 113 -2.26 3.45 7.03
CA GLU A 113 -3.04 2.86 8.13
C GLU A 113 -3.45 1.40 7.87
N LEU A 114 -3.71 1.05 6.61
CA LEU A 114 -4.24 -0.26 6.27
C LEU A 114 -3.17 -1.37 6.21
N SER A 115 -3.52 -2.48 6.83
CA SER A 115 -2.73 -3.72 6.78
C SER A 115 -3.06 -4.49 5.51
N ILE A 116 -2.43 -4.13 4.41
CA ILE A 116 -2.62 -4.74 3.08
C ILE A 116 -1.39 -5.54 2.64
N SER A 117 -1.54 -6.45 1.67
CA SER A 117 -0.43 -7.24 1.15
C SER A 117 0.65 -6.35 0.51
N GLN A 118 1.89 -6.82 0.53
CA GLN A 118 3.01 -6.11 -0.11
C GLN A 118 2.77 -5.95 -1.63
N THR A 119 2.20 -6.95 -2.29
CA THR A 119 1.84 -6.89 -3.71
C THR A 119 0.74 -5.86 -3.96
N THR A 120 -0.32 -5.86 -3.14
CA THR A 120 -1.38 -4.85 -3.23
C THR A 120 -0.84 -3.45 -2.97
N ARG A 121 0.02 -3.27 -1.97
CA ARG A 121 0.68 -1.99 -1.68
C ARG A 121 1.48 -1.48 -2.88
N HIS A 122 2.20 -2.35 -3.56
CA HIS A 122 2.92 -2.00 -4.79
C HIS A 122 1.97 -1.51 -5.90
N MET A 123 0.87 -2.24 -6.14
CA MET A 123 -0.15 -1.84 -7.13
C MET A 123 -0.82 -0.51 -6.77
N VAL A 124 -1.14 -0.29 -5.49
CA VAL A 124 -1.69 0.95 -4.96
C VAL A 124 -0.74 2.12 -5.23
N ASN A 125 0.53 1.96 -4.88
CA ASN A 125 1.54 3.01 -5.09
C ASN A 125 1.72 3.35 -6.57
N GLN A 126 1.69 2.37 -7.46
CA GLN A 126 1.75 2.62 -8.90
C GLN A 126 0.54 3.42 -9.41
N ARG A 127 -0.68 3.09 -8.94
CA ARG A 127 -1.89 3.82 -9.34
C ARG A 127 -1.93 5.23 -8.74
N LEU A 128 -1.52 5.39 -7.48
CA LEU A 128 -1.42 6.71 -6.85
C LEU A 128 -0.38 7.60 -7.53
N ALA A 129 0.72 7.05 -8.05
CA ALA A 129 1.70 7.83 -8.79
C ALA A 129 1.11 8.53 -10.02
N SER A 130 0.16 7.89 -10.73
CA SER A 130 -0.54 8.50 -11.86
C SER A 130 -1.49 9.64 -11.42
N LEU A 131 -2.21 9.47 -10.31
CA LEU A 131 -3.03 10.53 -9.72
C LEU A 131 -2.19 11.70 -9.21
N HIS A 132 -1.02 11.41 -8.64
CA HIS A 132 -0.10 12.43 -8.13
C HIS A 132 0.30 13.45 -9.21
N ILE A 133 0.55 12.99 -10.43
CA ILE A 133 0.89 13.88 -11.56
C ILE A 133 -0.24 14.88 -11.80
N ARG A 134 -1.50 14.41 -11.84
CA ARG A 134 -2.67 15.27 -12.01
C ARG A 134 -2.85 16.25 -10.83
N VAL A 135 -2.74 15.74 -9.59
CA VAL A 135 -2.84 16.57 -8.39
C VAL A 135 -1.77 17.67 -8.36
N LYS A 136 -0.52 17.34 -8.72
CA LYS A 136 0.54 18.36 -8.85
C LYS A 136 0.23 19.42 -9.92
N GLY A 137 -0.37 19.01 -11.04
CA GLY A 137 -0.81 19.94 -12.07
C GLY A 137 -1.83 20.95 -11.50
N ILE A 138 -2.88 20.44 -10.85
CA ILE A 138 -3.94 21.26 -10.23
C ILE A 138 -3.35 22.24 -9.20
N GLN A 139 -2.46 21.75 -8.32
CA GLN A 139 -1.84 22.59 -7.30
C GLN A 139 -0.96 23.69 -7.91
N LYS A 140 -0.24 23.38 -8.99
CA LYS A 140 0.59 24.34 -9.71
C LYS A 140 -0.25 25.43 -10.39
N GLU A 141 -1.33 25.04 -11.06
CA GLU A 141 -2.26 25.98 -11.69
C GLU A 141 -2.92 26.90 -10.66
N ALA A 142 -3.38 26.34 -9.53
CA ALA A 142 -3.95 27.12 -8.45
C ALA A 142 -2.95 28.10 -7.82
N ALA A 143 -1.68 27.70 -7.71
CA ALA A 143 -0.60 28.58 -7.22
C ALA A 143 -0.30 29.69 -8.23
N SER A 144 -0.26 29.41 -9.54
CA SER A 144 -0.07 30.41 -10.58
C SER A 144 -1.21 31.44 -10.60
N SER A 145 -2.46 30.97 -10.59
CA SER A 145 -3.63 31.87 -10.55
C SER A 145 -3.66 32.76 -9.32
N ARG A 146 -3.25 32.23 -8.14
CA ARG A 146 -3.14 33.06 -6.93
C ARG A 146 -2.05 34.13 -7.09
N LYS A 147 -0.90 33.77 -7.66
CA LYS A 147 0.19 34.71 -7.91
C LYS A 147 -0.25 35.82 -8.86
N ASP A 148 -0.90 35.46 -9.96
CA ASP A 148 -1.38 36.44 -10.95
C ASP A 148 -2.42 37.38 -10.33
N HIS A 149 -3.31 36.87 -9.47
CA HIS A 149 -4.29 37.67 -8.75
C HIS A 149 -3.63 38.65 -7.76
N VAL A 150 -2.60 38.20 -7.01
CA VAL A 150 -1.83 39.05 -6.09
C VAL A 150 -1.07 40.15 -6.85
N LEU A 151 -0.48 39.83 -7.98
CA LEU A 151 0.23 40.78 -8.83
C LEU A 151 -0.71 41.84 -9.40
N GLU A 152 -1.93 41.45 -9.84
CA GLU A 152 -2.91 42.38 -10.34
C GLU A 152 -3.42 43.34 -9.23
N GLN A 153 -3.66 42.81 -8.02
CA GLN A 153 -4.01 43.67 -6.88
C GLN A 153 -2.90 44.66 -6.55
N ALA A 154 -1.65 44.18 -6.55
CA ALA A 154 -0.45 45.04 -6.29
C ALA A 154 -0.33 46.14 -7.38
N ARG A 155 -0.57 45.79 -8.63
CA ARG A 155 -0.57 46.75 -9.76
C ARG A 155 -1.62 47.87 -9.59
N VAL A 156 -2.84 47.48 -9.28
CA VAL A 156 -3.92 48.45 -9.03
C VAL A 156 -3.56 49.40 -7.89
N ILE A 157 -2.96 48.87 -6.81
CA ILE A 157 -2.51 49.68 -5.67
C ILE A 157 -1.38 50.62 -6.10
N SER A 158 -0.43 50.17 -6.92
CA SER A 158 0.70 50.98 -7.39
C SER A 158 0.32 52.13 -8.30
N GLU A 159 -0.84 52.09 -8.93
CA GLU A 159 -1.38 53.17 -9.77
C GLU A 159 -1.95 54.33 -8.95
N LEU A 160 -2.13 54.17 -7.63
CA LEU A 160 -2.53 55.25 -6.74
C LEU A 160 -1.35 56.23 -6.62
N LYS A 161 -1.63 57.54 -6.81
CA LYS A 161 -0.60 58.61 -6.85
C LYS A 161 -0.31 59.25 -5.48
N ASP A 162 -0.55 58.52 -4.40
CA ASP A 162 -0.33 59.00 -3.05
C ASP A 162 1.15 58.82 -2.62
N SER A 163 1.65 59.70 -1.75
CA SER A 163 3.04 59.63 -1.27
C SER A 163 3.35 58.43 -0.38
N ILE A 164 2.32 57.93 0.31
CA ILE A 164 2.40 56.72 1.15
C ILE A 164 1.10 55.94 0.95
N ILE A 165 1.23 54.65 0.59
CA ILE A 165 0.10 53.76 0.41
C ILE A 165 0.24 52.61 1.40
N VAL A 166 -0.79 52.36 2.18
CA VAL A 166 -0.92 51.21 3.05
C VAL A 166 -2.17 50.41 2.58
N ALA A 167 -1.93 49.18 2.12
CA ALA A 167 -3.03 48.38 1.59
C ALA A 167 -2.83 46.90 2.03
N THR A 168 -3.97 46.16 2.07
CA THR A 168 -3.97 44.73 2.31
C THR A 168 -4.17 43.99 1.01
N ILE A 169 -3.29 43.05 0.69
CA ILE A 169 -3.42 42.17 -0.46
C ILE A 169 -3.89 40.81 0.05
N ASN A 170 -5.08 40.39 -0.36
CA ASN A 170 -5.64 39.11 0.04
C ASN A 170 -5.04 37.96 -0.80
N GLY A 171 -4.74 36.84 -0.12
CA GLY A 171 -4.21 35.63 -0.77
C GLY A 171 -2.69 35.69 -1.06
N ALA A 172 -1.98 36.72 -0.60
CA ALA A 172 -0.52 36.79 -0.69
C ALA A 172 0.12 35.77 0.25
N ASP A 173 1.05 35.01 -0.27
CA ASP A 173 1.95 34.14 0.48
C ASP A 173 3.40 34.57 0.25
N LYS A 174 4.37 33.89 0.93
CA LYS A 174 5.77 34.24 0.86
C LYS A 174 6.32 34.21 -0.58
N ASP A 175 5.85 33.26 -1.39
CA ASP A 175 6.35 33.05 -2.75
C ASP A 175 5.76 34.08 -3.74
N SER A 176 4.53 34.52 -3.53
CA SER A 176 3.90 35.59 -4.32
C SER A 176 4.40 37.01 -3.96
N MET A 177 5.03 37.19 -2.79
CA MET A 177 5.61 38.48 -2.34
C MET A 177 7.06 38.73 -2.78
N MET A 178 7.72 37.70 -3.35
CA MET A 178 9.13 37.77 -3.78
C MET A 178 9.26 38.00 -5.31
N VAL A 179 8.44 38.84 -5.90
CA VAL A 179 8.46 39.17 -7.35
C VAL A 179 8.94 40.59 -7.56
#